data_086a9c3e8a1ab60bfe02202d69534495
#
_entry.id   086a9c3e8a1ab60bfe02202d69534495
#
_cell.length_a   1.000
_cell.length_b   1.000
_cell.length_c   1.000
_cell.angle_alpha   90.00
_cell.angle_beta   90.00
_cell.angle_gamma   90.00
#
_symmetry.space_group_name_H-M   'P 1'
#
loop_
_entity.id
_entity.type
_entity.pdbx_description
1 polymer ?
#
loop_
_entity_poly.entity_id
_entity_poly.type
_entity_poly.pdbx_seq_one_letter_code
_entity_poly.pdbx_strand_id
1 'polypeptide(L)'
;MHKHQHTASAKLAAPIRVMAVASCFAIASCGAAQSAPTPAAAHFPVSITGPGGATVTIAQKPHRIVSLSPTATEMLFAIGAGAQVAAVDDQSNYPSSAPRTKLSGFQPNIEAIAGYSPDLVVAAEDTGGLVHGLQALNLPILIEPAAKNLDDSYLEIKQLGVATGHGAEAESVVAGMRSQVGAFVASVSRPARQLRVYHELDNTYYSVTSATFIGQVYKLLGLSNIADSATAATPDYPQLSAEYIVAANPDLIVLADTRCCQQDLGTVAARPGWGAITAVKSGQVIGVDDDVASRWGPRIIEFMRAIAAHVQQLEKKAA
;
A
#
# COMPACT_ATOMS: atom_id res chain seq x y z
N MET A 1 60.17 -5.01 -56.92
CA MET A 1 60.10 -5.93 -58.11
C MET A 1 58.61 -6.10 -58.41
N HIS A 2 58.30 -5.55 -59.59
CA HIS A 2 57.36 -5.97 -60.64
C HIS A 2 55.88 -6.12 -60.26
N LYS A 3 55.03 -5.16 -60.67
CA LYS A 3 54.40 -5.00 -62.04
C LYS A 3 53.46 -6.21 -62.34
N HIS A 4 52.19 -6.05 -62.60
CA HIS A 4 51.59 -5.41 -63.78
C HIS A 4 50.07 -5.17 -63.52
N GLN A 5 49.66 -4.03 -63.89
CA GLN A 5 48.49 -3.57 -64.58
C GLN A 5 47.98 -4.52 -65.67
N HIS A 6 46.63 -4.56 -65.83
CA HIS A 6 46.04 -4.40 -67.17
C HIS A 6 44.59 -3.91 -67.10
N THR A 7 44.43 -2.85 -67.83
CA THR A 7 43.21 -2.13 -68.23
C THR A 7 42.56 -2.80 -69.44
N ALA A 8 41.24 -2.64 -69.59
CA ALA A 8 40.47 -2.41 -70.83
C ALA A 8 38.96 -2.42 -70.47
N SER A 9 38.29 -1.37 -70.57
CA SER A 9 37.73 -0.53 -71.64
C SER A 9 36.51 -1.13 -72.35
N ALA A 10 35.38 -0.46 -72.09
CA ALA A 10 34.32 0.00 -73.01
C ALA A 10 33.44 -1.01 -73.75
N LYS A 11 32.12 -0.87 -73.57
CA LYS A 11 31.25 -0.31 -74.65
C LYS A 11 29.87 0.04 -74.20
N LEU A 12 29.41 1.21 -74.61
CA LEU A 12 28.07 1.79 -74.60
C LEU A 12 27.05 0.91 -75.31
N ALA A 13 25.85 0.87 -74.78
CA ALA A 13 24.55 0.88 -75.48
C ALA A 13 23.38 1.23 -74.59
N ALA A 14 22.80 2.38 -74.77
CA ALA A 14 21.38 2.71 -74.43
C ALA A 14 20.64 2.65 -75.82
N PRO A 15 19.28 2.79 -75.83
CA PRO A 15 18.24 2.93 -74.83
C PRO A 15 16.97 2.06 -75.17
N ILE A 16 16.06 1.90 -74.29
CA ILE A 16 14.61 1.91 -74.64
C ILE A 16 13.84 2.38 -73.38
N ARG A 17 13.16 3.51 -73.52
CA ARG A 17 12.17 4.01 -72.57
C ARG A 17 10.87 3.21 -72.72
N VAL A 18 10.45 2.57 -71.64
CA VAL A 18 9.07 2.13 -71.50
C VAL A 18 8.50 2.90 -70.30
N MET A 19 7.54 3.75 -70.64
CA MET A 19 6.82 4.57 -69.70
C MET A 19 5.69 3.70 -69.09
N ALA A 20 5.89 3.25 -67.85
CA ALA A 20 4.85 2.59 -67.09
C ALA A 20 4.15 3.60 -66.17
N VAL A 21 2.94 3.94 -66.48
CA VAL A 21 2.06 4.76 -65.64
C VAL A 21 1.65 3.93 -64.42
N ALA A 22 2.27 4.22 -63.27
CA ALA A 22 1.86 3.64 -62.01
C ALA A 22 0.74 4.51 -61.41
N SER A 23 -0.47 4.07 -61.50
CA SER A 23 -1.61 4.64 -60.76
C SER A 23 -1.41 4.35 -59.27
N CYS A 24 -1.05 5.37 -58.52
CA CYS A 24 -1.11 5.32 -57.04
C CYS A 24 -2.55 5.34 -56.55
N PHE A 25 -3.10 4.17 -56.22
CA PHE A 25 -4.26 4.07 -55.37
C PHE A 25 -3.83 4.40 -53.92
N ALA A 26 -4.10 5.61 -53.47
CA ALA A 26 -4.03 5.97 -52.05
C ALA A 26 -5.22 5.34 -51.34
N ILE A 27 -4.97 4.21 -50.66
CA ILE A 27 -5.96 3.66 -49.72
C ILE A 27 -5.81 4.53 -48.46
N ALA A 28 -6.73 5.48 -48.29
CA ALA A 28 -6.93 6.17 -47.04
C ALA A 28 -7.55 5.15 -46.05
N SER A 29 -6.66 4.53 -45.25
CA SER A 29 -7.07 3.74 -44.09
C SER A 29 -7.53 4.74 -43.02
N CYS A 30 -8.84 5.00 -42.95
CA CYS A 30 -9.47 5.58 -41.78
C CYS A 30 -9.35 4.57 -40.64
N GLY A 31 -8.24 4.66 -39.87
CA GLY A 31 -8.13 4.02 -38.58
C GLY A 31 -9.22 4.62 -37.67
N ALA A 32 -10.32 3.93 -37.51
CA ALA A 32 -11.26 4.23 -36.44
C ALA A 32 -10.49 4.07 -35.12
N ALA A 33 -10.18 5.21 -34.48
CA ALA A 33 -9.73 5.21 -33.10
C ALA A 33 -10.82 4.51 -32.29
N GLN A 34 -10.54 3.29 -31.86
CA GLN A 34 -11.39 2.62 -30.88
C GLN A 34 -11.29 3.43 -29.60
N SER A 35 -12.35 4.19 -29.33
CA SER A 35 -12.56 4.83 -28.04
C SER A 35 -12.48 3.74 -26.98
N ALA A 36 -11.55 3.85 -26.06
CA ALA A 36 -11.53 2.97 -24.88
C ALA A 36 -12.94 3.01 -24.26
N PRO A 37 -13.49 1.88 -23.82
CA PRO A 37 -14.82 1.87 -23.22
C PRO A 37 -14.80 2.82 -22.02
N THR A 38 -15.67 3.83 -22.04
CA THR A 38 -15.92 4.70 -20.91
C THR A 38 -16.34 3.80 -19.74
N PRO A 39 -15.66 3.85 -18.59
CA PRO A 39 -16.05 3.06 -17.42
C PRO A 39 -17.53 3.33 -17.13
N ALA A 40 -18.32 2.27 -17.03
CA ALA A 40 -19.73 2.41 -16.70
C ALA A 40 -19.86 3.11 -15.36
N ALA A 41 -20.62 4.20 -15.30
CA ALA A 41 -20.94 4.86 -14.04
C ALA A 41 -21.56 3.83 -13.10
N ALA A 42 -21.12 3.80 -11.83
CA ALA A 42 -21.69 2.90 -10.84
C ALA A 42 -23.20 3.16 -10.74
N HIS A 43 -24.00 2.13 -11.00
CA HIS A 43 -25.46 2.21 -10.88
C HIS A 43 -25.83 1.82 -9.45
N PHE A 44 -26.34 2.77 -8.67
CA PHE A 44 -26.91 2.50 -7.35
C PHE A 44 -28.34 1.95 -7.49
N PRO A 45 -28.81 1.10 -6.55
CA PRO A 45 -28.11 0.63 -5.35
C PRO A 45 -26.96 -0.33 -5.65
N VAL A 46 -25.92 -0.30 -4.77
CA VAL A 46 -24.83 -1.26 -4.79
C VAL A 46 -24.82 -2.07 -3.51
N SER A 47 -24.41 -3.34 -3.61
CA SER A 47 -24.24 -4.22 -2.43
C SER A 47 -22.79 -4.67 -2.34
N ILE A 48 -22.20 -4.52 -1.18
CA ILE A 48 -20.81 -4.88 -0.89
C ILE A 48 -20.80 -5.92 0.21
N THR A 49 -20.14 -7.03 -0.05
CA THR A 49 -19.94 -8.08 0.96
C THR A 49 -18.55 -7.95 1.56
N GLY A 50 -18.47 -7.62 2.83
CA GLY A 50 -17.22 -7.52 3.57
C GLY A 50 -16.59 -8.89 3.87
N PRO A 51 -15.35 -8.93 4.35
CA PRO A 51 -14.61 -10.17 4.61
C PRO A 51 -15.29 -11.13 5.58
N GLY A 52 -16.13 -10.64 6.50
CA GLY A 52 -16.94 -11.46 7.42
C GLY A 52 -18.24 -12.01 6.83
N GLY A 53 -18.49 -11.82 5.51
CA GLY A 53 -19.72 -12.25 4.86
C GLY A 53 -20.92 -11.33 5.07
N ALA A 54 -20.79 -10.28 5.90
CA ALA A 54 -21.83 -9.27 6.07
C ALA A 54 -21.95 -8.42 4.78
N THR A 55 -23.19 -8.23 4.33
CA THR A 55 -23.46 -7.42 3.14
C THR A 55 -24.11 -6.10 3.54
N VAL A 56 -23.56 -5.01 3.06
CA VAL A 56 -24.14 -3.68 3.17
C VAL A 56 -24.69 -3.24 1.81
N THR A 57 -25.91 -2.69 1.81
CA THR A 57 -26.52 -2.11 0.62
C THR A 57 -26.50 -0.59 0.73
N ILE A 58 -25.93 0.06 -0.26
CA ILE A 58 -25.85 1.52 -0.38
C ILE A 58 -26.83 1.93 -1.46
N ALA A 59 -27.91 2.59 -1.04
CA ALA A 59 -29.07 2.85 -1.92
C ALA A 59 -28.78 3.89 -3.00
N GLN A 60 -27.90 4.85 -2.74
CA GLN A 60 -27.53 5.94 -3.65
C GLN A 60 -26.08 6.34 -3.42
N LYS A 61 -25.49 7.04 -4.38
CA LYS A 61 -24.13 7.54 -4.27
C LYS A 61 -24.00 8.40 -3.01
N PRO A 62 -23.09 8.08 -2.07
CA PRO A 62 -22.90 8.86 -0.85
C PRO A 62 -22.44 10.28 -1.14
N HIS A 63 -22.94 11.22 -0.35
CA HIS A 63 -22.53 12.63 -0.38
C HIS A 63 -21.89 13.06 0.93
N ARG A 64 -22.09 12.30 2.02
CA ARG A 64 -21.63 12.63 3.36
C ARG A 64 -21.07 11.39 4.07
N ILE A 65 -19.82 11.12 3.80
CA ILE A 65 -19.11 9.97 4.38
C ILE A 65 -18.46 10.39 5.71
N VAL A 66 -18.67 9.58 6.75
CA VAL A 66 -17.85 9.64 7.97
C VAL A 66 -16.88 8.47 7.94
N SER A 67 -15.58 8.76 7.99
CA SER A 67 -14.54 7.75 8.04
C SER A 67 -13.92 7.68 9.43
N LEU A 68 -13.98 6.49 10.04
CA LEU A 68 -13.43 6.17 11.36
C LEU A 68 -12.21 5.26 11.24
N SER A 69 -11.53 5.28 10.09
CA SER A 69 -10.32 4.51 9.81
C SER A 69 -9.33 5.38 9.05
N PRO A 70 -8.12 5.61 9.60
CA PRO A 70 -7.09 6.35 8.89
C PRO A 70 -6.72 5.75 7.54
N THR A 71 -6.65 4.41 7.43
CA THR A 71 -6.37 3.73 6.17
C THR A 71 -7.48 3.93 5.14
N ALA A 72 -8.76 3.74 5.56
CA ALA A 72 -9.90 3.98 4.67
C ALA A 72 -9.99 5.46 4.25
N THR A 73 -9.65 6.39 5.15
CA THR A 73 -9.55 7.83 4.82
C THR A 73 -8.55 8.04 3.69
N GLU A 74 -7.33 7.51 3.78
CA GLU A 74 -6.34 7.63 2.71
C GLU A 74 -6.82 7.01 1.39
N MET A 75 -7.46 5.85 1.45
CA MET A 75 -8.03 5.18 0.28
C MET A 75 -9.14 6.02 -0.38
N LEU A 76 -10.08 6.57 0.41
CA LEU A 76 -11.16 7.45 -0.08
C LEU A 76 -10.61 8.67 -0.82
N PHE A 77 -9.59 9.31 -0.27
CA PHE A 77 -8.96 10.45 -0.94
C PHE A 77 -8.18 10.03 -2.19
N ALA A 78 -7.49 8.88 -2.15
CA ALA A 78 -6.73 8.37 -3.29
C ALA A 78 -7.60 8.03 -4.50
N ILE A 79 -8.81 7.51 -4.27
CA ILE A 79 -9.78 7.20 -5.35
C ILE A 79 -10.61 8.42 -5.79
N GLY A 80 -10.35 9.62 -5.25
CA GLY A 80 -11.06 10.83 -5.63
C GLY A 80 -12.39 11.08 -4.89
N ALA A 81 -12.74 10.26 -3.90
CA ALA A 81 -13.96 10.41 -3.10
C ALA A 81 -13.83 11.47 -1.97
N GLY A 82 -12.70 12.17 -1.88
CA GLY A 82 -12.43 13.13 -0.79
C GLY A 82 -13.49 14.23 -0.62
N ALA A 83 -14.12 14.70 -1.71
CA ALA A 83 -15.20 15.67 -1.64
C ALA A 83 -16.49 15.15 -0.97
N GLN A 84 -16.65 13.84 -0.85
CA GLN A 84 -17.77 13.21 -0.18
C GLN A 84 -17.50 13.00 1.33
N VAL A 85 -16.25 13.14 1.78
CA VAL A 85 -15.87 12.93 3.19
C VAL A 85 -16.25 14.17 4.00
N ALA A 86 -17.24 14.02 4.87
CA ALA A 86 -17.76 15.10 5.75
C ALA A 86 -17.02 15.20 7.08
N ALA A 87 -16.52 14.08 7.61
CA ALA A 87 -15.77 14.03 8.86
C ALA A 87 -14.87 12.80 8.88
N VAL A 88 -13.72 12.92 9.56
CA VAL A 88 -12.84 11.79 9.83
C VAL A 88 -12.47 11.75 11.32
N ASP A 89 -11.98 10.62 11.80
CA ASP A 89 -11.55 10.46 13.18
C ASP A 89 -10.30 11.28 13.52
N ASP A 90 -9.90 11.24 14.80
CA ASP A 90 -8.77 12.01 15.33
C ASP A 90 -7.39 11.47 14.88
N GLN A 91 -7.34 10.24 14.38
CA GLN A 91 -6.12 9.61 13.87
C GLN A 91 -5.95 9.79 12.34
N SER A 92 -7.01 10.15 11.63
CA SER A 92 -7.01 10.36 10.18
C SER A 92 -6.36 11.70 9.81
N ASN A 93 -5.03 11.72 9.70
CA ASN A 93 -4.22 12.93 9.49
C ASN A 93 -3.69 13.08 8.05
N TYR A 94 -3.99 12.16 7.15
CA TYR A 94 -3.58 12.21 5.76
C TYR A 94 -4.76 11.91 4.82
N PRO A 95 -4.86 12.69 3.71
CA PRO A 95 -4.09 13.90 3.42
C PRO A 95 -4.40 15.05 4.41
N SER A 96 -3.57 16.07 4.44
CA SER A 96 -3.76 17.23 5.34
C SER A 96 -5.08 17.99 5.14
N SER A 97 -5.72 17.77 3.99
CA SER A 97 -7.07 18.33 3.67
C SER A 97 -8.22 17.51 4.25
N ALA A 98 -7.96 16.34 4.87
CA ALA A 98 -9.02 15.54 5.48
C ALA A 98 -9.69 16.31 6.63
N PRO A 99 -11.06 16.33 6.70
CA PRO A 99 -11.80 17.11 7.71
C PRO A 99 -11.74 16.43 9.08
N ARG A 100 -10.61 16.56 9.77
CA ARG A 100 -10.36 15.97 11.09
C ARG A 100 -11.31 16.49 12.14
N THR A 101 -11.77 15.57 12.97
CA THR A 101 -12.69 15.85 14.08
C THR A 101 -12.16 15.24 15.38
N LYS A 102 -13.00 15.22 16.41
CA LYS A 102 -12.74 14.51 17.67
C LYS A 102 -13.42 13.14 17.70
N LEU A 103 -13.94 12.65 16.59
CA LEU A 103 -14.45 11.28 16.50
C LEU A 103 -13.30 10.30 16.73
N SER A 104 -13.61 9.17 17.33
CA SER A 104 -12.64 8.11 17.58
C SER A 104 -13.06 6.81 16.88
N GLY A 105 -12.16 6.20 16.13
CA GLY A 105 -12.35 4.86 15.60
C GLY A 105 -12.25 3.78 16.68
N PHE A 106 -11.50 4.04 17.75
CA PHE A 106 -11.31 3.10 18.86
C PHE A 106 -12.42 3.15 19.92
N GLN A 107 -13.03 4.32 20.11
CA GLN A 107 -14.14 4.54 21.04
C GLN A 107 -15.24 5.33 20.33
N PRO A 108 -15.93 4.73 19.36
CA PRO A 108 -16.90 5.43 18.54
C PRO A 108 -18.13 5.83 19.38
N ASN A 109 -18.58 7.07 19.16
CA ASN A 109 -19.82 7.59 19.73
C ASN A 109 -20.86 7.74 18.63
N ILE A 110 -21.91 6.94 18.66
CA ILE A 110 -22.94 6.85 17.62
C ILE A 110 -23.67 8.18 17.45
N GLU A 111 -23.99 8.87 18.54
CA GLU A 111 -24.70 10.17 18.52
C GLU A 111 -23.82 11.25 17.86
N ALA A 112 -22.53 11.28 18.21
CA ALA A 112 -21.58 12.21 17.61
C ALA A 112 -21.39 11.93 16.11
N ILE A 113 -21.36 10.66 15.70
CA ILE A 113 -21.28 10.26 14.28
C ILE A 113 -22.54 10.69 13.54
N ALA A 114 -23.73 10.39 14.09
CA ALA A 114 -25.02 10.77 13.51
C ALA A 114 -25.18 12.30 13.39
N GLY A 115 -24.56 13.07 14.29
CA GLY A 115 -24.54 14.55 14.23
C GLY A 115 -23.94 15.10 12.95
N TYR A 116 -23.09 14.35 12.23
CA TYR A 116 -22.57 14.73 10.91
C TYR A 116 -23.55 14.41 9.78
N SER A 117 -24.71 13.78 10.07
CA SER A 117 -25.72 13.36 9.11
C SER A 117 -25.11 12.55 7.95
N PRO A 118 -24.37 11.48 8.23
CA PRO A 118 -23.75 10.66 7.19
C PRO A 118 -24.80 9.86 6.42
N ASP A 119 -24.51 9.61 5.14
CA ASP A 119 -25.21 8.63 4.31
C ASP A 119 -24.37 7.36 4.07
N LEU A 120 -23.11 7.37 4.54
CA LEU A 120 -22.26 6.19 4.67
C LEU A 120 -21.27 6.42 5.83
N VAL A 121 -21.07 5.38 6.64
CA VAL A 121 -19.95 5.33 7.61
C VAL A 121 -18.98 4.25 7.16
N VAL A 122 -17.67 4.50 7.27
CA VAL A 122 -16.61 3.54 7.02
C VAL A 122 -15.77 3.39 8.28
N ALA A 123 -15.55 2.16 8.74
CA ALA A 123 -14.74 1.87 9.92
C ALA A 123 -13.90 0.61 9.70
N ALA A 124 -12.82 0.44 10.49
CA ALA A 124 -11.99 -0.76 10.42
C ALA A 124 -12.58 -1.91 11.25
N GLU A 125 -13.33 -1.61 12.32
CA GLU A 125 -13.81 -2.61 13.26
C GLU A 125 -15.21 -2.26 13.80
N ASP A 126 -15.95 -3.29 14.22
CA ASP A 126 -17.22 -3.13 14.95
C ASP A 126 -16.96 -2.95 16.46
N THR A 127 -16.29 -1.88 16.82
CA THR A 127 -15.98 -1.57 18.21
C THR A 127 -17.20 -1.00 18.94
N GLY A 128 -17.48 -1.52 20.13
CA GLY A 128 -18.56 -1.01 20.97
C GLY A 128 -19.97 -1.20 20.41
N GLY A 129 -20.16 -2.13 19.47
CA GLY A 129 -21.46 -2.35 18.83
C GLY A 129 -21.82 -1.28 17.80
N LEU A 130 -20.84 -0.68 17.18
CA LEU A 130 -20.98 0.41 16.20
C LEU A 130 -21.93 0.04 15.06
N VAL A 131 -21.79 -1.19 14.52
CA VAL A 131 -22.64 -1.67 13.43
C VAL A 131 -24.11 -1.70 13.86
N HIS A 132 -24.38 -2.32 15.00
CA HIS A 132 -25.76 -2.42 15.52
C HIS A 132 -26.38 -1.04 15.79
N GLY A 133 -25.60 -0.14 16.40
CA GLY A 133 -26.08 1.20 16.74
C GLY A 133 -26.37 2.05 15.50
N LEU A 134 -25.54 2.01 14.48
CA LEU A 134 -25.76 2.75 13.23
C LEU A 134 -26.91 2.15 12.40
N GLN A 135 -27.06 0.82 12.38
CA GLN A 135 -28.16 0.14 11.72
C GLN A 135 -29.51 0.50 12.35
N ALA A 136 -29.59 0.66 13.69
CA ALA A 136 -30.78 1.13 14.38
C ALA A 136 -31.22 2.53 13.95
N LEU A 137 -30.28 3.34 13.43
CA LEU A 137 -30.53 4.67 12.85
C LEU A 137 -30.71 4.63 11.32
N ASN A 138 -30.76 3.43 10.71
CA ASN A 138 -30.78 3.22 9.25
C ASN A 138 -29.58 3.86 8.53
N LEU A 139 -28.44 3.96 9.18
CA LEU A 139 -27.19 4.46 8.60
C LEU A 139 -26.37 3.26 8.09
N PRO A 140 -26.05 3.19 6.78
CA PRO A 140 -25.20 2.14 6.25
C PRO A 140 -23.77 2.31 6.78
N ILE A 141 -23.18 1.19 7.20
CA ILE A 141 -21.78 1.12 7.62
C ILE A 141 -21.05 0.04 6.84
N LEU A 142 -19.89 0.39 6.29
CA LEU A 142 -18.96 -0.53 5.66
C LEU A 142 -17.78 -0.76 6.61
N ILE A 143 -17.53 -2.03 6.94
CA ILE A 143 -16.37 -2.44 7.74
C ILE A 143 -15.28 -2.93 6.78
N GLU A 144 -14.13 -2.25 6.81
CA GLU A 144 -12.91 -2.58 6.08
C GLU A 144 -11.82 -2.92 7.10
N PRO A 145 -11.69 -4.20 7.50
CA PRO A 145 -10.78 -4.60 8.57
C PRO A 145 -9.33 -4.52 8.11
N ALA A 146 -8.39 -4.66 9.04
CA ALA A 146 -6.97 -4.66 8.71
C ALA A 146 -6.65 -5.73 7.67
N ALA A 147 -6.13 -5.30 6.51
CA ALA A 147 -5.68 -6.20 5.46
C ALA A 147 -4.56 -7.10 5.96
N LYS A 148 -4.54 -8.35 5.54
CA LYS A 148 -3.47 -9.31 5.87
C LYS A 148 -2.37 -9.34 4.82
N ASN A 149 -2.68 -8.88 3.61
CA ASN A 149 -1.77 -8.86 2.47
C ASN A 149 -2.16 -7.76 1.49
N LEU A 150 -1.36 -7.57 0.43
CA LEU A 150 -1.63 -6.55 -0.59
C LEU A 150 -2.93 -6.78 -1.36
N ASP A 151 -3.34 -8.04 -1.58
CA ASP A 151 -4.56 -8.32 -2.33
C ASP A 151 -5.80 -7.93 -1.52
N ASP A 152 -5.79 -8.10 -0.19
CA ASP A 152 -6.85 -7.60 0.68
C ASP A 152 -6.95 -6.07 0.62
N SER A 153 -5.82 -5.36 0.72
CA SER A 153 -5.76 -3.90 0.57
C SER A 153 -6.33 -3.44 -0.80
N TYR A 154 -5.97 -4.14 -1.87
CA TYR A 154 -6.51 -3.84 -3.20
C TYR A 154 -8.01 -4.08 -3.28
N LEU A 155 -8.51 -5.12 -2.60
CA LEU A 155 -9.95 -5.40 -2.53
C LEU A 155 -10.69 -4.28 -1.82
N GLU A 156 -10.21 -3.82 -0.65
CA GLU A 156 -10.80 -2.72 0.11
C GLU A 156 -10.86 -1.42 -0.73
N ILE A 157 -9.78 -1.07 -1.43
CA ILE A 157 -9.79 0.09 -2.34
C ILE A 157 -10.89 -0.04 -3.38
N LYS A 158 -11.08 -1.22 -3.98
CA LYS A 158 -12.14 -1.46 -4.96
C LYS A 158 -13.53 -1.41 -4.34
N GLN A 159 -13.71 -1.97 -3.15
CA GLN A 159 -14.97 -1.91 -2.41
C GLN A 159 -15.36 -0.47 -2.08
N LEU A 160 -14.40 0.34 -1.61
CA LEU A 160 -14.62 1.79 -1.41
C LEU A 160 -14.93 2.50 -2.73
N GLY A 161 -14.29 2.11 -3.84
CA GLY A 161 -14.61 2.63 -5.17
C GLY A 161 -16.05 2.35 -5.59
N VAL A 162 -16.52 1.12 -5.38
CA VAL A 162 -17.94 0.74 -5.63
C VAL A 162 -18.86 1.49 -4.70
N ALA A 163 -18.55 1.54 -3.39
CA ALA A 163 -19.34 2.21 -2.38
C ALA A 163 -19.58 3.69 -2.65
N THR A 164 -18.60 4.36 -3.23
CA THR A 164 -18.58 5.82 -3.42
C THR A 164 -18.86 6.27 -4.85
N GLY A 165 -19.03 5.31 -5.79
CA GLY A 165 -19.21 5.59 -7.21
C GLY A 165 -17.93 6.06 -7.91
N HIS A 166 -16.75 5.62 -7.42
CA HIS A 166 -15.40 5.88 -7.95
C HIS A 166 -14.69 4.59 -8.37
N GLY A 167 -15.46 3.64 -8.94
CA GLY A 167 -14.91 2.32 -9.29
C GLY A 167 -13.77 2.34 -10.30
N ALA A 168 -13.83 3.22 -11.30
CA ALA A 168 -12.78 3.35 -12.31
C ALA A 168 -11.48 3.93 -11.73
N GLU A 169 -11.60 4.91 -10.87
CA GLU A 169 -10.48 5.53 -10.15
C GLU A 169 -9.84 4.52 -9.20
N ALA A 170 -10.64 3.72 -8.50
CA ALA A 170 -10.17 2.65 -7.63
C ALA A 170 -9.37 1.59 -8.40
N GLU A 171 -9.88 1.14 -9.57
CA GLU A 171 -9.13 0.22 -10.44
C GLU A 171 -7.79 0.83 -10.89
N SER A 172 -7.78 2.13 -11.23
CA SER A 172 -6.56 2.84 -11.61
C SER A 172 -5.55 2.93 -10.46
N VAL A 173 -6.02 3.25 -9.24
CA VAL A 173 -5.17 3.28 -8.03
C VAL A 173 -4.57 1.90 -7.77
N VAL A 174 -5.37 0.85 -7.80
CA VAL A 174 -4.90 -0.53 -7.59
C VAL A 174 -3.89 -0.94 -8.66
N ALA A 175 -4.15 -0.65 -9.93
CA ALA A 175 -3.21 -0.94 -11.01
C ALA A 175 -1.89 -0.20 -10.82
N GLY A 176 -1.94 1.07 -10.42
CA GLY A 176 -0.77 1.87 -10.08
C GLY A 176 0.03 1.29 -8.91
N MET A 177 -0.64 0.91 -7.83
CA MET A 177 -0.01 0.28 -6.66
C MET A 177 0.66 -1.05 -7.03
N ARG A 178 -0.04 -1.94 -7.76
CA ARG A 178 0.53 -3.23 -8.23
C ARG A 178 1.79 -3.02 -9.07
N SER A 179 1.73 -2.07 -10.01
CA SER A 179 2.87 -1.74 -10.87
C SER A 179 4.05 -1.20 -10.05
N GLN A 180 3.82 -0.26 -9.14
CA GLN A 180 4.87 0.34 -8.31
C GLN A 180 5.51 -0.68 -7.37
N VAL A 181 4.70 -1.47 -6.66
CA VAL A 181 5.19 -2.52 -5.76
C VAL A 181 5.95 -3.59 -6.53
N GLY A 182 5.41 -4.07 -7.65
CA GLY A 182 6.07 -5.09 -8.48
C GLY A 182 7.41 -4.61 -9.04
N ALA A 183 7.45 -3.40 -9.61
CA ALA A 183 8.69 -2.80 -10.11
C ALA A 183 9.71 -2.58 -8.99
N PHE A 184 9.25 -2.12 -7.82
CA PHE A 184 10.12 -1.90 -6.68
C PHE A 184 10.73 -3.21 -6.16
N VAL A 185 9.93 -4.24 -5.93
CA VAL A 185 10.39 -5.57 -5.47
C VAL A 185 11.39 -6.16 -6.48
N ALA A 186 11.14 -6.01 -7.78
CA ALA A 186 12.06 -6.47 -8.83
C ALA A 186 13.38 -5.70 -8.87
N SER A 187 13.39 -4.44 -8.41
CA SER A 187 14.59 -3.59 -8.38
C SER A 187 15.45 -3.75 -7.13
N VAL A 188 14.89 -4.31 -6.04
CA VAL A 188 15.60 -4.50 -4.77
C VAL A 188 16.40 -5.79 -4.84
N SER A 189 17.72 -5.71 -4.66
CA SER A 189 18.56 -6.89 -4.49
C SER A 189 18.18 -7.60 -3.20
N ARG A 190 17.94 -8.91 -3.29
CA ARG A 190 17.72 -9.70 -2.08
C ARG A 190 19.04 -9.84 -1.31
N PRO A 191 19.00 -9.78 0.03
CA PRO A 191 20.19 -10.00 0.84
C PRO A 191 20.86 -11.35 0.52
N ALA A 192 22.20 -11.35 0.46
CA ALA A 192 23.00 -12.58 0.23
C ALA A 192 22.80 -13.59 1.35
N ARG A 193 22.50 -13.16 2.57
CA ARG A 193 22.05 -13.98 3.70
C ARG A 193 20.68 -13.52 4.16
N GLN A 194 19.95 -14.38 4.81
CA GLN A 194 18.67 -14.03 5.41
C GLN A 194 18.90 -13.08 6.60
N LEU A 195 18.45 -11.83 6.45
CA LEU A 195 18.48 -10.84 7.51
C LEU A 195 17.24 -11.00 8.40
N ARG A 196 17.43 -10.89 9.71
CA ARG A 196 16.37 -10.96 10.72
C ARG A 196 15.92 -9.57 11.10
N VAL A 197 14.62 -9.34 11.07
CA VAL A 197 14.00 -8.08 11.46
C VAL A 197 13.18 -8.23 12.74
N TYR A 198 13.30 -7.25 13.62
CA TYR A 198 12.36 -7.00 14.70
C TYR A 198 11.60 -5.73 14.39
N HIS A 199 10.27 -5.79 14.39
CA HIS A 199 9.39 -4.64 14.26
C HIS A 199 8.79 -4.31 15.61
N GLU A 200 8.97 -3.11 16.10
CA GLU A 200 8.44 -2.63 17.36
C GLU A 200 7.22 -1.74 17.10
N LEU A 201 6.05 -2.17 17.58
CA LEU A 201 4.81 -1.40 17.48
C LEU A 201 4.68 -0.40 18.61
N ASP A 202 5.20 -0.76 19.79
CA ASP A 202 5.24 0.08 20.98
C ASP A 202 6.39 -0.34 21.93
N ASN A 203 6.70 0.50 22.88
CA ASN A 203 7.78 0.30 23.85
C ASN A 203 7.50 -0.80 24.91
N THR A 204 6.37 -1.50 24.80
CA THR A 204 6.07 -2.71 25.60
C THR A 204 6.34 -4.00 24.82
N TYR A 205 7.02 -3.88 23.66
CA TYR A 205 7.51 -4.94 22.79
C TYR A 205 6.43 -5.71 22.02
N TYR A 206 5.28 -5.11 21.78
CA TYR A 206 4.38 -5.65 20.78
C TYR A 206 5.04 -5.60 19.40
N SER A 207 4.89 -6.69 18.68
CA SER A 207 5.50 -6.88 17.37
C SER A 207 4.47 -7.40 16.37
N VAL A 208 4.89 -7.68 15.15
CA VAL A 208 4.08 -8.23 14.07
C VAL A 208 4.71 -9.54 13.60
N THR A 209 3.90 -10.53 13.19
CA THR A 209 4.40 -11.73 12.51
C THR A 209 4.26 -11.61 11.01
N SER A 210 4.85 -12.56 10.26
CA SER A 210 4.70 -12.65 8.80
C SER A 210 3.26 -12.95 8.33
N ALA A 211 2.33 -13.23 9.25
CA ALA A 211 0.92 -13.38 8.95
C ALA A 211 0.19 -12.03 8.78
N THR A 212 0.79 -10.93 9.26
CA THR A 212 0.23 -9.59 9.14
C THR A 212 0.62 -8.91 7.83
N PHE A 213 -0.09 -7.85 7.47
CA PHE A 213 0.24 -7.02 6.31
C PHE A 213 1.68 -6.48 6.37
N ILE A 214 2.09 -5.96 7.52
CA ILE A 214 3.44 -5.44 7.75
C ILE A 214 4.48 -6.56 7.56
N GLY A 215 4.22 -7.73 8.13
CA GLY A 215 5.11 -8.89 8.00
C GLY A 215 5.21 -9.40 6.55
N GLN A 216 4.14 -9.31 5.76
CA GLN A 216 4.20 -9.63 4.33
C GLN A 216 5.13 -8.67 3.56
N VAL A 217 5.19 -7.39 3.93
CA VAL A 217 6.15 -6.43 3.35
C VAL A 217 7.59 -6.89 3.61
N TYR A 218 7.93 -7.29 4.82
CA TYR A 218 9.25 -7.83 5.12
C TYR A 218 9.58 -9.07 4.30
N LYS A 219 8.62 -9.98 4.15
CA LYS A 219 8.77 -11.18 3.33
C LYS A 219 9.03 -10.84 1.85
N LEU A 220 8.32 -9.85 1.30
CA LEU A 220 8.55 -9.36 -0.08
C LEU A 220 9.98 -8.82 -0.27
N LEU A 221 10.55 -8.20 0.76
CA LEU A 221 11.93 -7.71 0.78
C LEU A 221 12.98 -8.76 1.14
N GLY A 222 12.57 -10.02 1.35
CA GLY A 222 13.47 -11.14 1.64
C GLY A 222 13.97 -11.19 3.09
N LEU A 223 13.27 -10.51 4.02
CA LEU A 223 13.62 -10.50 5.44
C LEU A 223 12.88 -11.63 6.19
N SER A 224 13.49 -12.11 7.28
CA SER A 224 12.91 -13.06 8.23
C SER A 224 12.49 -12.33 9.50
N ASN A 225 11.25 -12.51 9.90
CA ASN A 225 10.72 -11.85 11.09
C ASN A 225 11.00 -12.69 12.34
N ILE A 226 11.62 -12.10 13.37
CA ILE A 226 11.92 -12.83 14.61
C ILE A 226 10.64 -13.22 15.37
N ALA A 227 9.55 -12.47 15.20
CA ALA A 227 8.29 -12.74 15.87
C ALA A 227 7.60 -14.02 15.38
N ASP A 228 7.96 -14.56 14.21
CA ASP A 228 7.35 -15.79 13.65
C ASP A 228 7.57 -17.03 14.50
N SER A 229 8.66 -17.05 15.27
CA SER A 229 9.01 -18.16 16.17
C SER A 229 8.58 -17.93 17.62
N ALA A 230 7.92 -16.81 17.91
CA ALA A 230 7.45 -16.53 19.25
C ALA A 230 6.18 -17.30 19.57
N THR A 231 6.12 -17.90 20.76
CA THR A 231 4.89 -18.48 21.28
C THR A 231 4.13 -17.39 22.04
N ALA A 232 3.01 -16.92 21.50
CA ALA A 232 2.22 -15.87 22.11
C ALA A 232 0.72 -16.18 22.05
N ALA A 233 -0.05 -15.54 22.94
CA ALA A 233 -1.49 -15.65 22.96
C ALA A 233 -2.17 -14.97 21.76
N THR A 234 -1.52 -13.96 21.18
CA THR A 234 -1.95 -13.24 19.97
C THR A 234 -0.98 -13.57 18.83
N PRO A 235 -1.32 -14.52 17.95
CA PRO A 235 -0.36 -15.03 16.97
C PRO A 235 0.05 -13.99 15.91
N ASP A 236 -0.82 -13.03 15.56
CA ASP A 236 -0.52 -12.03 14.54
C ASP A 236 0.30 -10.85 15.12
N TYR A 237 -0.01 -10.45 16.36
CA TYR A 237 0.61 -9.30 17.05
C TYR A 237 1.12 -9.72 18.43
N PRO A 238 2.21 -10.53 18.50
CA PRO A 238 2.72 -11.02 19.77
C PRO A 238 3.41 -9.92 20.58
N GLN A 239 3.20 -9.93 21.89
CA GLN A 239 4.07 -9.24 22.82
C GLN A 239 5.29 -10.13 23.09
N LEU A 240 6.47 -9.65 22.73
CA LEU A 240 7.74 -10.36 22.94
C LEU A 240 8.34 -9.99 24.30
N SER A 241 9.24 -10.82 24.83
CA SER A 241 10.06 -10.41 25.97
C SER A 241 11.37 -9.79 25.51
N ALA A 242 11.95 -8.94 26.35
CA ALA A 242 13.24 -8.34 26.07
C ALA A 242 14.34 -9.41 25.86
N GLU A 243 14.32 -10.48 26.69
CA GLU A 243 15.26 -11.60 26.62
C GLU A 243 15.12 -12.36 25.29
N TYR A 244 13.88 -12.56 24.82
CA TYR A 244 13.63 -13.19 23.52
C TYR A 244 14.23 -12.36 22.39
N ILE A 245 14.00 -11.05 22.37
CA ILE A 245 14.51 -10.16 21.32
C ILE A 245 16.04 -10.15 21.32
N VAL A 246 16.67 -10.08 22.51
CA VAL A 246 18.13 -10.15 22.64
C VAL A 246 18.67 -11.49 22.15
N ALA A 247 18.04 -12.61 22.51
CA ALA A 247 18.44 -13.96 22.08
C ALA A 247 18.25 -14.17 20.58
N ALA A 248 17.15 -13.66 20.01
CA ALA A 248 16.88 -13.71 18.58
C ALA A 248 17.90 -12.87 17.78
N ASN A 249 18.51 -11.86 18.41
CA ASN A 249 19.58 -11.04 17.85
C ASN A 249 19.30 -10.54 16.44
N PRO A 250 18.32 -9.64 16.23
CA PRO A 250 17.94 -9.13 14.91
C PRO A 250 19.08 -8.33 14.26
N ASP A 251 19.10 -8.35 12.92
CA ASP A 251 20.02 -7.57 12.09
C ASP A 251 19.50 -6.16 11.83
N LEU A 252 18.19 -5.98 11.92
CA LEU A 252 17.46 -4.73 11.72
C LEU A 252 16.39 -4.61 12.80
N ILE A 253 16.29 -3.45 13.43
CA ILE A 253 15.18 -3.06 14.30
C ILE A 253 14.43 -1.92 13.63
N VAL A 254 13.12 -2.08 13.47
CA VAL A 254 12.23 -1.07 12.89
C VAL A 254 11.28 -0.58 13.97
N LEU A 255 11.35 0.69 14.29
CA LEU A 255 10.54 1.36 15.29
C LEU A 255 9.36 2.06 14.60
N ALA A 256 8.14 1.59 14.85
CA ALA A 256 6.90 2.21 14.40
C ALA A 256 6.22 3.01 15.53
N ASP A 257 6.99 3.37 16.54
CA ASP A 257 6.58 4.05 17.76
C ASP A 257 7.43 5.29 18.07
N THR A 258 7.95 5.91 17.02
CA THR A 258 8.80 7.09 17.10
C THR A 258 8.04 8.32 17.60
N ARG A 259 6.75 8.44 17.26
CA ARG A 259 5.90 9.59 17.60
C ARG A 259 5.12 9.38 18.88
N CYS A 260 4.44 8.22 19.01
CA CYS A 260 3.66 7.92 20.19
C CYS A 260 4.54 7.82 21.46
N CYS A 261 5.68 7.13 21.32
CA CYS A 261 6.47 6.63 22.45
C CYS A 261 7.91 7.16 22.43
N GLN A 262 8.24 8.01 21.46
CA GLN A 262 9.53 8.70 21.30
C GLN A 262 10.73 7.73 21.27
N GLN A 263 10.53 6.56 20.63
CA GLN A 263 11.61 5.58 20.53
C GLN A 263 12.59 5.95 19.40
N ASP A 264 13.88 5.74 19.68
CA ASP A 264 14.99 5.95 18.76
C ASP A 264 16.15 4.98 19.04
N LEU A 265 17.25 5.08 18.29
CA LEU A 265 18.44 4.28 18.53
C LEU A 265 18.98 4.43 19.97
N GLY A 266 18.94 5.64 20.52
CA GLY A 266 19.47 5.92 21.86
C GLY A 266 18.65 5.25 22.96
N THR A 267 17.33 5.38 22.90
CA THR A 267 16.41 4.75 23.85
C THR A 267 16.49 3.23 23.77
N VAL A 268 16.57 2.66 22.56
CA VAL A 268 16.72 1.22 22.35
C VAL A 268 18.07 0.70 22.86
N ALA A 269 19.17 1.40 22.57
CA ALA A 269 20.51 1.01 23.02
C ALA A 269 20.68 1.08 24.53
N ALA A 270 19.92 1.94 25.22
CA ALA A 270 19.93 2.09 26.67
C ALA A 270 19.21 0.96 27.41
N ARG A 271 18.40 0.15 26.72
CA ARG A 271 17.69 -0.98 27.33
C ARG A 271 18.67 -2.06 27.83
N PRO A 272 18.41 -2.69 28.99
CA PRO A 272 19.32 -3.71 29.54
C PRO A 272 19.57 -4.86 28.55
N GLY A 273 20.84 -5.12 28.23
CA GLY A 273 21.27 -6.20 27.33
C GLY A 273 21.18 -5.89 25.84
N TRP A 274 20.48 -4.85 25.43
CA TRP A 274 20.22 -4.55 24.01
C TRP A 274 21.45 -4.06 23.25
N GLY A 275 22.43 -3.49 23.93
CA GLY A 275 23.73 -3.13 23.34
C GLY A 275 24.49 -4.33 22.75
N ALA A 276 24.11 -5.58 23.09
CA ALA A 276 24.68 -6.79 22.49
C ALA A 276 24.05 -7.17 21.14
N ILE A 277 22.88 -6.63 20.80
CA ILE A 277 22.15 -6.94 19.57
C ILE A 277 22.90 -6.43 18.35
N THR A 278 22.97 -7.23 17.30
CA THR A 278 23.65 -6.90 16.04
C THR A 278 23.14 -5.59 15.44
N ALA A 279 21.82 -5.40 15.38
CA ALA A 279 21.21 -4.17 14.88
C ALA A 279 21.66 -2.93 15.65
N VAL A 280 21.74 -3.01 16.98
CA VAL A 280 22.17 -1.89 17.83
C VAL A 280 23.64 -1.57 17.60
N LYS A 281 24.52 -2.60 17.63
CA LYS A 281 25.97 -2.44 17.38
C LYS A 281 26.30 -1.84 16.03
N SER A 282 25.53 -2.20 15.00
CA SER A 282 25.75 -1.74 13.62
C SER A 282 25.03 -0.44 13.29
N GLY A 283 24.23 0.11 14.22
CA GLY A 283 23.43 1.31 14.02
C GLY A 283 22.26 1.07 13.04
N GLN A 284 21.72 -0.15 13.01
CA GLN A 284 20.58 -0.56 12.17
C GLN A 284 19.28 -0.60 12.99
N VAL A 285 19.07 0.43 13.79
CA VAL A 285 17.82 0.73 14.46
C VAL A 285 17.23 1.94 13.74
N ILE A 286 16.10 1.77 13.09
CA ILE A 286 15.50 2.78 12.22
C ILE A 286 14.12 3.15 12.71
N GLY A 287 13.86 4.43 12.83
CA GLY A 287 12.51 4.94 13.00
C GLY A 287 11.82 5.05 11.64
N VAL A 288 10.59 4.61 11.57
CA VAL A 288 9.68 4.85 10.44
C VAL A 288 8.53 5.73 10.90
N ASP A 289 7.88 6.42 9.98
CA ASP A 289 6.67 7.16 10.33
C ASP A 289 5.60 6.16 10.79
N ASP A 290 5.08 6.32 12.01
CA ASP A 290 4.13 5.42 12.65
C ASP A 290 2.90 5.19 11.77
N ASP A 291 2.42 6.25 11.10
CA ASP A 291 1.26 6.19 10.22
C ASP A 291 1.56 5.38 8.95
N VAL A 292 2.73 5.60 8.33
CA VAL A 292 3.14 4.88 7.11
C VAL A 292 3.38 3.40 7.40
N ALA A 293 3.92 3.08 8.58
CA ALA A 293 4.18 1.71 9.01
C ALA A 293 2.91 0.92 9.35
N SER A 294 1.84 1.61 9.78
CA SER A 294 0.64 0.99 10.33
C SER A 294 -0.57 0.98 9.38
N ARG A 295 -0.45 1.58 8.17
CA ARG A 295 -1.55 1.73 7.22
C ARG A 295 -1.30 0.92 5.96
N TRP A 296 -2.25 0.06 5.61
CA TRP A 296 -2.19 -0.82 4.44
C TRP A 296 -2.75 -0.16 3.16
N GLY A 297 -2.58 1.15 3.03
CA GLY A 297 -3.13 1.97 1.94
C GLY A 297 -2.13 2.29 0.84
N PRO A 298 -2.45 3.29 0.00
CA PRO A 298 -1.64 3.66 -1.17
C PRO A 298 -0.20 4.09 -0.86
N ARG A 299 0.11 4.48 0.40
CA ARG A 299 1.46 4.89 0.82
C ARG A 299 2.39 3.73 1.21
N ILE A 300 1.95 2.49 1.07
CA ILE A 300 2.77 1.33 1.45
C ILE A 300 4.16 1.31 0.76
N ILE A 301 4.26 1.88 -0.43
CA ILE A 301 5.53 1.98 -1.15
C ILE A 301 6.57 2.85 -0.41
N GLU A 302 6.13 3.81 0.40
CA GLU A 302 7.02 4.65 1.22
C GLU A 302 7.66 3.80 2.32
N PHE A 303 6.86 2.97 2.99
CA PHE A 303 7.36 2.01 3.97
C PHE A 303 8.37 1.03 3.36
N MET A 304 8.02 0.43 2.22
CA MET A 304 8.90 -0.50 1.51
C MET A 304 10.24 0.15 1.15
N ARG A 305 10.23 1.40 0.67
CA ARG A 305 11.45 2.15 0.33
C ARG A 305 12.31 2.43 1.56
N ALA A 306 11.69 2.83 2.67
CA ALA A 306 12.41 3.07 3.92
C ALA A 306 13.17 1.82 4.39
N ILE A 307 12.50 0.66 4.41
CA ILE A 307 13.13 -0.60 4.79
C ILE A 307 14.24 -1.01 3.83
N ALA A 308 13.98 -0.99 2.52
CA ALA A 308 14.95 -1.42 1.52
C ALA A 308 16.24 -0.58 1.51
N ALA A 309 16.14 0.72 1.76
CA ALA A 309 17.30 1.61 1.85
C ALA A 309 18.26 1.16 2.96
N HIS A 310 17.74 0.71 4.10
CA HIS A 310 18.56 0.22 5.21
C HIS A 310 19.11 -1.19 4.97
N VAL A 311 18.34 -2.06 4.33
CA VAL A 311 18.82 -3.40 3.91
C VAL A 311 20.03 -3.26 2.99
N GLN A 312 19.98 -2.36 2.01
CA GLN A 312 21.11 -2.09 1.11
C GLN A 312 22.36 -1.53 1.83
N GLN A 313 22.17 -0.75 2.90
CA GLN A 313 23.28 -0.27 3.70
C GLN A 313 23.95 -1.41 4.50
N LEU A 314 23.16 -2.35 5.03
CA LEU A 314 23.66 -3.54 5.70
C LEU A 314 24.55 -4.38 4.79
N GLU A 315 24.14 -4.58 3.54
CA GLU A 315 24.91 -5.35 2.57
C GLU A 315 26.23 -4.68 2.19
N LYS A 316 26.22 -3.36 2.00
CA LYS A 316 27.44 -2.60 1.69
C LYS A 316 28.48 -2.63 2.83
N LYS A 317 28.03 -2.77 4.08
CA LYS A 317 28.94 -2.88 5.24
C LYS A 317 29.47 -4.31 5.43
N ALA A 318 28.81 -5.31 4.85
CA ALA A 318 29.19 -6.71 4.95
C ALA A 318 30.11 -7.18 3.81
N ALA A 319 30.19 -6.41 2.72
CA ALA A 319 31.07 -6.63 1.56
C ALA A 319 32.45 -5.99 1.75
#